data_2dc7065f89c299e727a9bc99e947590a
#
_entry.id   2dc7065f89c299e727a9bc99e947590a
#
_cell.length_a   1.000
_cell.length_b   1.000
_cell.length_c   1.000
_cell.angle_alpha   90.00
_cell.angle_beta   90.00
_cell.angle_gamma   90.00
#
_symmetry.space_group_name_H-M   'P 1'
#
loop_
_entity.id
_entity.type
_entity.pdbx_description
1 polymer ?
#
loop_
_entity_poly.entity_id
_entity_poly.type
_entity_poly.pdbx_seq_one_letter_code
_entity_poly.pdbx_strand_id
1 'polypeptide(L)'
;MQERTTPWRLSTAQRIVALSLLLLAAALTAAVGTAYLPTYDKAHPHLSWPVLLVLFSLSQAYGLVLQDQRESRVVFLSEIPFVLALVYSSPTDLIVARVLAPALLYGVIRRIRPIKLGFNLALAAWEACVGLLVAALLLDGGSPVGTLGWLALLAATVASSTTAAVVVEVAVALADHLPLRPRVLGGVVRAAGLAAAMAATVGIVVARSLLGDLVMAIPLAACGAVLLVAYRAYSALFDRHLSLERLYRFSRAVSSSPEVDEVLSSVIVQAKEMLHAEVAEVVFVPDDLAQPSLRTSLSSTGAL
;
A
#
# COMPACT_ATOMS: atom_id res chain seq x y z
N MET A 1 17.38 -40.98 22.44
CA MET A 1 17.65 -39.77 21.64
C MET A 1 16.47 -38.85 21.89
N GLN A 2 16.60 -37.93 22.87
CA GLN A 2 15.51 -37.05 23.31
C GLN A 2 15.34 -35.92 22.28
N GLU A 3 14.21 -35.88 21.60
CA GLU A 3 13.74 -34.70 20.87
C GLU A 3 13.66 -33.53 21.87
N ARG A 4 14.59 -32.60 21.77
CA ARG A 4 14.44 -31.30 22.42
C ARG A 4 13.31 -30.58 21.75
N THR A 5 12.11 -30.68 22.32
CA THR A 5 11.00 -29.79 22.04
C THR A 5 11.49 -28.38 22.33
N THR A 6 11.78 -27.59 21.29
CA THR A 6 12.00 -26.16 21.42
C THR A 6 10.65 -25.51 21.73
N PRO A 7 10.41 -25.09 22.99
CA PRO A 7 9.18 -24.41 23.35
C PRO A 7 9.23 -22.99 22.80
N TRP A 8 8.06 -22.45 22.34
CA TRP A 8 7.77 -21.03 22.13
C TRP A 8 8.09 -20.40 20.77
N ARG A 9 8.10 -21.14 19.68
CA ARG A 9 8.00 -20.48 18.38
C ARG A 9 6.53 -20.12 18.13
N LEU A 10 6.18 -18.84 18.36
CA LEU A 10 4.88 -18.31 17.99
C LEU A 10 4.61 -18.60 16.50
N SER A 11 3.38 -19.05 16.19
CA SER A 11 2.95 -19.20 14.80
C SER A 11 2.93 -17.84 14.10
N THR A 12 3.04 -17.82 12.77
CA THR A 12 2.94 -16.57 11.98
C THR A 12 1.70 -15.76 12.34
N ALA A 13 0.55 -16.43 12.51
CA ALA A 13 -0.70 -15.79 12.94
C ALA A 13 -0.56 -15.10 14.31
N GLN A 14 0.04 -15.76 15.29
CA GLN A 14 0.25 -15.19 16.63
C GLN A 14 1.18 -13.98 16.60
N ARG A 15 2.22 -13.98 15.76
CA ARG A 15 3.13 -12.84 15.61
C ARG A 15 2.41 -11.63 15.01
N ILE A 16 1.57 -11.83 13.97
CA ILE A 16 0.78 -10.75 13.36
C ILE A 16 -0.24 -10.21 14.36
N VAL A 17 -0.90 -11.07 15.13
CA VAL A 17 -1.83 -10.64 16.19
C VAL A 17 -1.10 -9.85 17.28
N ALA A 18 0.07 -10.31 17.73
CA ALA A 18 0.89 -9.59 18.71
C ALA A 18 1.31 -8.19 18.19
N LEU A 19 1.74 -8.10 16.93
CA LEU A 19 2.06 -6.82 16.29
C LEU A 19 0.83 -5.91 16.23
N SER A 20 -0.34 -6.44 15.87
CA SER A 20 -1.59 -5.67 15.83
C SER A 20 -1.98 -5.12 17.20
N LEU A 21 -1.84 -5.93 18.25
CA LEU A 21 -2.12 -5.49 19.63
C LEU A 21 -1.12 -4.43 20.10
N LEU A 22 0.15 -4.58 19.75
CA LEU A 22 1.19 -3.58 20.05
C LEU A 22 0.90 -2.26 19.34
N LEU A 23 0.46 -2.29 18.08
CA LEU A 23 0.06 -1.10 17.33
C LEU A 23 -1.16 -0.40 17.96
N LEU A 24 -2.16 -1.18 18.38
CA LEU A 24 -3.33 -0.62 19.06
C LEU A 24 -2.95 0.02 20.40
N ALA A 25 -2.07 -0.63 21.18
CA ALA A 25 -1.57 -0.06 22.44
C ALA A 25 -0.78 1.23 22.18
N ALA A 26 0.10 1.24 21.17
CA ALA A 26 0.85 2.42 20.79
C ALA A 26 -0.05 3.54 20.23
N ALA A 27 -1.08 3.20 19.44
CA ALA A 27 -2.08 4.16 18.97
C ALA A 27 -2.87 4.77 20.14
N LEU A 28 -3.26 3.95 21.11
CA LEU A 28 -3.96 4.43 22.31
C LEU A 28 -3.07 5.38 23.14
N THR A 29 -1.78 5.05 23.35
CA THR A 29 -0.85 5.92 24.07
C THR A 29 -0.64 7.25 23.32
N ALA A 30 -0.54 7.22 21.99
CA ALA A 30 -0.45 8.43 21.18
C ALA A 30 -1.73 9.26 21.25
N ALA A 31 -2.91 8.63 21.20
CA ALA A 31 -4.20 9.32 21.34
C ALA A 31 -4.35 9.97 22.72
N VAL A 32 -3.96 9.26 23.78
CA VAL A 32 -3.92 9.84 25.15
C VAL A 32 -2.93 10.99 25.21
N GLY A 33 -1.74 10.83 24.59
CA GLY A 33 -0.74 11.89 24.50
C GLY A 33 -1.28 13.17 23.86
N THR A 34 -2.09 13.05 22.79
CA THR A 34 -2.69 14.24 22.14
C THR A 34 -3.68 14.98 23.04
N ALA A 35 -4.31 14.31 24.01
CA ALA A 35 -5.24 14.95 24.94
C ALA A 35 -4.54 15.91 25.92
N TYR A 36 -3.25 15.77 26.14
CA TYR A 36 -2.44 16.65 26.99
C TYR A 36 -1.76 17.78 26.22
N LEU A 37 -1.84 17.78 24.89
CA LEU A 37 -1.28 18.83 24.04
C LEU A 37 -2.30 19.97 23.82
N PRO A 38 -1.83 21.19 23.55
CA PRO A 38 -2.72 22.28 23.17
C PRO A 38 -3.56 21.90 21.95
N THR A 39 -4.86 22.11 22.06
CA THR A 39 -5.76 21.91 20.90
C THR A 39 -5.55 23.06 19.92
N TYR A 40 -5.22 22.75 18.69
CA TYR A 40 -5.14 23.73 17.64
C TYR A 40 -6.52 24.01 17.03
N ASP A 41 -6.71 25.23 16.55
CA ASP A 41 -7.99 25.69 16.02
C ASP A 41 -8.31 25.00 14.70
N LYS A 42 -9.51 24.46 14.57
CA LYS A 42 -9.97 23.77 13.36
C LYS A 42 -10.61 24.78 12.41
N ALA A 43 -10.29 24.64 11.14
CA ALA A 43 -10.90 25.48 10.12
C ALA A 43 -12.38 25.13 9.90
N HIS A 44 -13.16 26.11 9.49
CA HIS A 44 -14.54 25.91 9.02
C HIS A 44 -14.62 25.78 7.51
N PRO A 45 -15.54 24.98 7.00
CA PRO A 45 -16.59 24.18 7.65
C PRO A 45 -16.03 22.90 8.29
N HIS A 46 -16.69 22.43 9.37
CA HIS A 46 -16.31 21.19 10.04
C HIS A 46 -16.70 19.96 9.20
N LEU A 47 -15.73 19.08 8.88
CA LEU A 47 -15.98 17.82 8.19
C LEU A 47 -16.30 16.73 9.22
N SER A 48 -17.51 16.19 9.14
CA SER A 48 -17.95 15.07 9.99
C SER A 48 -17.39 13.73 9.52
N TRP A 49 -17.31 12.75 10.42
CA TRP A 49 -16.78 11.41 10.14
C TRP A 49 -17.44 10.67 8.94
N PRO A 50 -18.76 10.81 8.61
CA PRO A 50 -19.32 10.14 7.45
C PRO A 50 -18.76 10.66 6.11
N VAL A 51 -18.51 11.97 6.02
CA VAL A 51 -17.90 12.58 4.84
C VAL A 51 -16.46 12.07 4.68
N LEU A 52 -15.71 12.05 5.77
CA LEU A 52 -14.35 11.49 5.79
C LEU A 52 -14.33 9.99 5.45
N LEU A 53 -15.30 9.23 5.96
CA LEU A 53 -15.44 7.80 5.65
C LEU A 53 -15.58 7.58 4.14
N VAL A 54 -16.42 8.37 3.47
CA VAL A 54 -16.57 8.30 2.01
C VAL A 54 -15.25 8.64 1.32
N LEU A 55 -14.60 9.73 1.71
CA LEU A 55 -13.33 10.18 1.12
C LEU A 55 -12.21 9.13 1.31
N PHE A 56 -12.04 8.57 2.51
CA PHE A 56 -11.07 7.51 2.76
C PHE A 56 -11.42 6.22 2.02
N SER A 57 -12.69 5.83 1.97
CA SER A 57 -13.12 4.63 1.25
C SER A 57 -12.87 4.75 -0.25
N LEU A 58 -13.18 5.90 -0.85
CA LEU A 58 -12.89 6.18 -2.25
C LEU A 58 -11.38 6.17 -2.51
N SER A 59 -10.57 6.83 -1.69
CA SER A 59 -9.12 6.86 -1.88
C SER A 59 -8.48 5.48 -1.77
N GLN A 60 -9.01 4.60 -0.91
CA GLN A 60 -8.53 3.21 -0.78
C GLN A 60 -9.06 2.29 -1.89
N ALA A 61 -10.29 2.52 -2.38
CA ALA A 61 -10.85 1.75 -3.48
C ALA A 61 -10.14 2.02 -4.81
N TYR A 62 -9.68 3.26 -5.00
CA TYR A 62 -9.03 3.75 -6.22
C TYR A 62 -7.51 3.96 -6.03
N GLY A 63 -6.83 3.09 -5.27
CA GLY A 63 -5.39 3.12 -5.12
C GLY A 63 -4.66 3.18 -6.46
N LEU A 64 -3.67 4.06 -6.56
CA LEU A 64 -2.78 4.15 -7.73
C LEU A 64 -1.77 3.02 -7.68
N VAL A 65 -1.71 2.20 -8.71
CA VAL A 65 -0.68 1.17 -8.86
C VAL A 65 0.52 1.81 -9.55
N LEU A 66 1.56 2.12 -8.78
CA LEU A 66 2.84 2.52 -9.35
C LEU A 66 3.67 1.26 -9.60
N GLN A 67 3.87 0.97 -10.88
CA GLN A 67 4.70 -0.14 -11.32
C GLN A 67 6.13 0.36 -11.47
N ASP A 68 7.00 0.01 -10.52
CA ASP A 68 8.44 0.13 -10.70
C ASP A 68 8.96 -1.18 -11.31
N GLN A 69 10.11 -1.13 -12.02
CA GLN A 69 10.64 -2.22 -12.87
C GLN A 69 10.75 -3.61 -12.20
N ARG A 70 10.58 -3.72 -10.88
CA ARG A 70 10.67 -4.98 -10.11
C ARG A 70 9.55 -5.23 -9.10
N GLU A 71 8.73 -4.23 -8.74
CA GLU A 71 7.68 -4.39 -7.73
C GLU A 71 6.47 -3.53 -8.07
N SER A 72 5.27 -4.12 -8.03
CA SER A 72 4.01 -3.35 -8.11
C SER A 72 3.71 -2.76 -6.73
N ARG A 73 3.83 -1.45 -6.57
CA ARG A 73 3.44 -0.76 -5.33
C ARG A 73 2.13 -0.02 -5.54
N VAL A 74 1.17 -0.32 -4.68
CA VAL A 74 -0.10 0.42 -4.66
C VAL A 74 0.10 1.64 -3.77
N VAL A 75 0.04 2.83 -4.36
CA VAL A 75 0.03 4.10 -3.63
C VAL A 75 -1.41 4.53 -3.46
N PHE A 76 -1.85 4.61 -2.23
CA PHE A 76 -3.18 5.13 -1.92
C PHE A 76 -3.11 6.65 -1.79
N LEU A 77 -4.08 7.34 -2.39
CA LEU A 77 -4.23 8.79 -2.25
C LEU A 77 -4.91 9.17 -0.91
N SER A 78 -4.78 8.32 0.09
CA SER A 78 -5.41 8.48 1.41
C SER A 78 -4.85 9.64 2.22
N GLU A 79 -3.68 10.14 1.85
CA GLU A 79 -3.04 11.31 2.45
C GLU A 79 -3.80 12.61 2.17
N ILE A 80 -4.49 12.70 1.02
CA ILE A 80 -5.32 13.89 0.70
C ILE A 80 -6.48 14.03 1.69
N PRO A 81 -7.40 13.03 1.84
CA PRO A 81 -8.42 13.11 2.88
C PRO A 81 -7.85 13.16 4.29
N PHE A 82 -6.65 12.64 4.53
CA PHE A 82 -5.99 12.74 5.83
C PHE A 82 -5.62 14.19 6.19
N VAL A 83 -5.03 14.93 5.26
CA VAL A 83 -4.75 16.37 5.43
C VAL A 83 -6.03 17.15 5.65
N LEU A 84 -7.09 16.87 4.86
CA LEU A 84 -8.39 17.52 5.05
C LEU A 84 -8.96 17.24 6.45
N ALA A 85 -8.82 16.02 6.92
CA ALA A 85 -9.27 15.66 8.26
C ALA A 85 -8.46 16.37 9.36
N LEU A 86 -7.13 16.49 9.21
CA LEU A 86 -6.29 17.25 10.13
C LEU A 86 -6.71 18.73 10.23
N VAL A 87 -7.13 19.33 9.11
CA VAL A 87 -7.52 20.75 9.04
C VAL A 87 -8.96 20.98 9.53
N TYR A 88 -9.90 20.13 9.10
CA TYR A 88 -11.35 20.41 9.20
C TYR A 88 -12.11 19.53 10.18
N SER A 89 -11.50 18.51 10.78
CA SER A 89 -12.24 17.53 11.59
C SER A 89 -11.74 17.42 13.02
N SER A 90 -12.60 16.93 13.89
CA SER A 90 -12.17 16.57 15.25
C SER A 90 -11.21 15.36 15.22
N PRO A 91 -10.33 15.21 16.22
CA PRO A 91 -9.48 14.02 16.34
C PRO A 91 -10.27 12.71 16.33
N THR A 92 -11.44 12.71 16.99
CA THR A 92 -12.36 11.56 17.04
C THR A 92 -12.94 11.22 15.67
N ASP A 93 -13.41 12.22 14.90
CA ASP A 93 -13.95 12.01 13.57
C ASP A 93 -12.90 11.43 12.63
N LEU A 94 -11.66 11.92 12.71
CA LEU A 94 -10.56 11.42 11.91
C LEU A 94 -10.25 9.96 12.25
N ILE A 95 -10.09 9.61 13.54
CA ILE A 95 -9.78 8.24 13.96
C ILE A 95 -10.90 7.28 13.55
N VAL A 96 -12.17 7.65 13.82
CA VAL A 96 -13.33 6.84 13.48
C VAL A 96 -13.41 6.59 11.98
N ALA A 97 -13.32 7.64 11.16
CA ALA A 97 -13.39 7.52 9.71
C ALA A 97 -12.21 6.70 9.15
N ARG A 98 -10.99 6.92 9.66
CA ARG A 98 -9.78 6.22 9.21
C ARG A 98 -9.83 4.73 9.49
N VAL A 99 -10.41 4.32 10.64
CA VAL A 99 -10.57 2.90 11.02
C VAL A 99 -11.76 2.26 10.32
N LEU A 100 -12.89 2.97 10.20
CA LEU A 100 -14.08 2.42 9.55
C LEU A 100 -13.91 2.22 8.05
N ALA A 101 -13.11 3.03 7.35
CA ALA A 101 -12.90 2.89 5.91
C ALA A 101 -12.31 1.52 5.53
N PRO A 102 -11.20 1.03 6.11
CA PRO A 102 -10.72 -0.32 5.84
C PRO A 102 -11.64 -1.40 6.41
N ALA A 103 -12.39 -1.15 7.50
CA ALA A 103 -13.38 -2.09 8.00
C ALA A 103 -14.47 -2.35 6.96
N LEU A 104 -14.99 -1.29 6.35
CA LEU A 104 -16.00 -1.36 5.30
C LEU A 104 -15.42 -2.02 4.04
N LEU A 105 -14.30 -1.51 3.52
CA LEU A 105 -13.74 -1.96 2.25
C LEU A 105 -13.22 -3.41 2.34
N TYR A 106 -12.42 -3.71 3.33
CA TYR A 106 -11.76 -5.01 3.46
C TYR A 106 -12.60 -6.03 4.24
N GLY A 107 -13.39 -5.59 5.23
CA GLY A 107 -14.24 -6.47 6.02
C GLY A 107 -15.54 -6.84 5.32
N VAL A 108 -16.28 -5.86 4.79
CA VAL A 108 -17.61 -6.08 4.20
C VAL A 108 -17.51 -6.37 2.70
N ILE A 109 -16.79 -5.54 1.94
CA ILE A 109 -16.77 -5.61 0.46
C ILE A 109 -15.82 -6.71 -0.01
N ARG A 110 -14.55 -6.69 0.42
CA ARG A 110 -13.51 -7.65 -0.03
C ARG A 110 -13.44 -8.93 0.81
N ARG A 111 -14.03 -8.96 1.99
CA ARG A 111 -14.11 -10.11 2.91
C ARG A 111 -12.77 -10.80 3.11
N ILE A 112 -11.74 -10.04 3.44
CA ILE A 112 -10.40 -10.59 3.70
C ILE A 112 -10.37 -11.38 5.01
N ARG A 113 -9.34 -12.20 5.20
CA ARG A 113 -9.14 -13.00 6.42
C ARG A 113 -9.12 -12.11 7.66
N PRO A 114 -9.76 -12.53 8.79
CA PRO A 114 -9.92 -11.68 9.99
C PRO A 114 -8.59 -11.19 10.57
N ILE A 115 -7.52 -11.99 10.53
CA ILE A 115 -6.19 -11.60 11.00
C ILE A 115 -5.64 -10.42 10.17
N LYS A 116 -5.77 -10.47 8.84
CA LYS A 116 -5.37 -9.36 7.96
C LYS A 116 -6.23 -8.12 8.18
N LEU A 117 -7.53 -8.32 8.40
CA LEU A 117 -8.44 -7.22 8.73
C LEU A 117 -8.02 -6.54 10.04
N GLY A 118 -7.82 -7.31 11.11
CA GLY A 118 -7.38 -6.80 12.41
C GLY A 118 -6.09 -6.00 12.32
N PHE A 119 -5.10 -6.49 11.56
CA PHE A 119 -3.86 -5.77 11.31
C PHE A 119 -4.09 -4.44 10.59
N ASN A 120 -4.91 -4.43 9.52
CA ASN A 120 -5.20 -3.20 8.78
C ASN A 120 -5.95 -2.16 9.61
N LEU A 121 -6.86 -2.59 10.51
CA LEU A 121 -7.55 -1.69 11.43
C LEU A 121 -6.58 -1.10 12.46
N ALA A 122 -5.71 -1.92 13.03
CA ALA A 122 -4.68 -1.48 13.97
C ALA A 122 -3.71 -0.48 13.32
N LEU A 123 -3.30 -0.77 12.08
CA LEU A 123 -2.44 0.12 11.28
C LEU A 123 -3.12 1.46 11.01
N ALA A 124 -4.40 1.45 10.61
CA ALA A 124 -5.16 2.66 10.34
C ALA A 124 -5.34 3.54 11.60
N ALA A 125 -5.57 2.91 12.76
CA ALA A 125 -5.60 3.60 14.05
C ALA A 125 -4.25 4.22 14.38
N TRP A 126 -3.14 3.47 14.19
CA TRP A 126 -1.79 3.96 14.40
C TRP A 126 -1.48 5.17 13.51
N GLU A 127 -1.76 5.09 12.22
CA GLU A 127 -1.57 6.20 11.27
C GLU A 127 -2.31 7.47 11.70
N ALA A 128 -3.58 7.33 12.10
CA ALA A 128 -4.39 8.46 12.56
C ALA A 128 -3.77 9.11 13.80
N CYS A 129 -3.39 8.29 14.79
CA CYS A 129 -2.86 8.79 16.06
C CYS A 129 -1.47 9.41 15.91
N VAL A 130 -0.58 8.81 15.11
CA VAL A 130 0.75 9.41 14.83
C VAL A 130 0.61 10.76 14.14
N GLY A 131 -0.23 10.85 13.11
CA GLY A 131 -0.41 12.11 12.40
C GLY A 131 -1.03 13.19 13.29
N LEU A 132 -2.04 12.86 14.11
CA LEU A 132 -2.60 13.78 15.10
C LEU A 132 -1.56 14.24 16.12
N LEU A 133 -0.77 13.31 16.64
CA LEU A 133 0.28 13.62 17.64
C LEU A 133 1.33 14.57 17.05
N VAL A 134 1.84 14.28 15.85
CA VAL A 134 2.85 15.11 15.19
C VAL A 134 2.26 16.49 14.84
N ALA A 135 1.01 16.53 14.33
CA ALA A 135 0.34 17.80 14.05
C ALA A 135 0.16 18.64 15.32
N ALA A 136 -0.31 18.04 16.42
CA ALA A 136 -0.50 18.74 17.68
C ALA A 136 0.82 19.25 18.28
N LEU A 137 1.89 18.45 18.22
CA LEU A 137 3.22 18.85 18.70
C LEU A 137 3.82 20.01 17.91
N LEU A 138 3.64 20.03 16.60
CA LEU A 138 4.25 21.05 15.74
C LEU A 138 3.41 22.32 15.64
N LEU A 139 2.09 22.20 15.78
CA LEU A 139 1.19 23.37 15.78
C LEU A 139 1.18 24.10 17.11
N ASP A 140 1.39 23.40 18.21
CA ASP A 140 1.43 23.98 19.59
C ASP A 140 0.31 25.01 19.85
N GLY A 141 -0.92 24.63 19.51
CA GLY A 141 -2.10 25.51 19.60
C GLY A 141 -2.25 26.53 18.45
N GLY A 142 -1.32 26.58 17.53
CA GLY A 142 -1.36 27.47 16.37
C GLY A 142 -2.34 27.02 15.28
N SER A 143 -2.53 27.86 14.27
CA SER A 143 -3.43 27.58 13.15
C SER A 143 -2.82 26.62 12.12
N PRO A 144 -3.54 25.57 11.69
CA PRO A 144 -3.09 24.67 10.65
C PRO A 144 -3.03 25.34 9.25
N VAL A 145 -3.61 26.52 9.11
CA VAL A 145 -3.78 27.22 7.83
C VAL A 145 -2.64 28.18 7.51
N GLY A 146 -1.80 28.50 8.48
CA GLY A 146 -0.60 29.35 8.29
C GLY A 146 0.57 28.60 7.64
N THR A 147 1.62 29.32 7.26
CA THR A 147 2.83 28.74 6.63
C THR A 147 3.50 27.68 7.51
N LEU A 148 3.62 27.90 8.80
CA LEU A 148 4.08 26.89 9.77
C LEU A 148 3.11 25.73 9.88
N GLY A 149 1.80 25.99 9.80
CA GLY A 149 0.77 24.95 9.79
C GLY A 149 0.92 23.99 8.61
N TRP A 150 1.26 24.49 7.44
CA TRP A 150 1.48 23.63 6.27
C TRP A 150 2.67 22.69 6.44
N LEU A 151 3.76 23.20 7.03
CA LEU A 151 4.91 22.34 7.35
C LEU A 151 4.56 21.29 8.40
N ALA A 152 3.76 21.65 9.39
CA ALA A 152 3.27 20.73 10.41
C ALA A 152 2.38 19.62 9.78
N LEU A 153 1.45 19.99 8.90
CA LEU A 153 0.60 19.03 8.18
C LEU A 153 1.40 18.10 7.26
N LEU A 154 2.39 18.66 6.55
CA LEU A 154 3.30 17.87 5.72
C LEU A 154 4.08 16.87 6.57
N ALA A 155 4.70 17.34 7.67
CA ALA A 155 5.47 16.49 8.57
C ALA A 155 4.60 15.41 9.23
N ALA A 156 3.37 15.75 9.66
CA ALA A 156 2.42 14.82 10.24
C ALA A 156 2.04 13.70 9.26
N THR A 157 1.75 14.06 8.01
CA THR A 157 1.37 13.10 6.98
C THR A 157 2.56 12.20 6.60
N VAL A 158 3.75 12.78 6.40
CA VAL A 158 4.96 12.01 6.10
C VAL A 158 5.32 11.07 7.24
N ALA A 159 5.26 11.52 8.50
CA ALA A 159 5.53 10.68 9.67
C ALA A 159 4.53 9.53 9.79
N SER A 160 3.24 9.79 9.60
CA SER A 160 2.18 8.77 9.59
C SER A 160 2.45 7.71 8.51
N SER A 161 2.63 8.11 7.27
CA SER A 161 2.80 7.19 6.13
C SER A 161 4.13 6.44 6.18
N THR A 162 5.24 7.06 6.60
CA THR A 162 6.53 6.38 6.72
C THR A 162 6.54 5.35 7.85
N THR A 163 5.96 5.68 9.01
CA THR A 163 5.85 4.72 10.11
C THR A 163 4.95 3.55 9.74
N ALA A 164 3.85 3.79 9.03
CA ALA A 164 2.99 2.73 8.51
C ALA A 164 3.72 1.82 7.52
N ALA A 165 4.49 2.39 6.60
CA ALA A 165 5.29 1.62 5.64
C ALA A 165 6.33 0.73 6.33
N VAL A 166 6.99 1.22 7.38
CA VAL A 166 7.91 0.42 8.22
C VAL A 166 7.16 -0.73 8.90
N VAL A 167 5.99 -0.47 9.47
CA VAL A 167 5.17 -1.49 10.15
C VAL A 167 4.72 -2.58 9.16
N VAL A 168 4.32 -2.20 7.95
CA VAL A 168 3.95 -3.17 6.90
C VAL A 168 5.15 -4.04 6.52
N GLU A 169 6.34 -3.44 6.34
CA GLU A 169 7.56 -4.20 6.03
C GLU A 169 7.93 -5.18 7.15
N VAL A 170 7.80 -4.75 8.42
CA VAL A 170 7.97 -5.64 9.58
C VAL A 170 6.96 -6.78 9.56
N ALA A 171 5.68 -6.51 9.24
CA ALA A 171 4.65 -7.53 9.17
C ALA A 171 4.93 -8.56 8.07
N VAL A 172 5.39 -8.10 6.90
CA VAL A 172 5.80 -8.99 5.78
C VAL A 172 7.01 -9.84 6.18
N ALA A 173 8.05 -9.23 6.75
CA ALA A 173 9.22 -9.96 7.21
C ALA A 173 8.89 -11.04 8.27
N LEU A 174 7.94 -10.73 9.18
CA LEU A 174 7.45 -11.69 10.17
C LEU A 174 6.62 -12.82 9.55
N ALA A 175 5.84 -12.50 8.50
CA ALA A 175 5.00 -13.48 7.81
C ALA A 175 5.85 -14.47 6.99
N ASP A 176 6.84 -13.96 6.27
CA ASP A 176 7.66 -14.74 5.33
C ASP A 176 8.94 -15.28 5.98
N HIS A 177 9.13 -15.06 7.29
CA HIS A 177 10.35 -15.45 8.03
C HIS A 177 11.64 -14.88 7.43
N LEU A 178 11.57 -13.72 6.77
CA LEU A 178 12.71 -13.05 6.15
C LEU A 178 13.41 -12.10 7.13
N PRO A 179 14.74 -11.95 7.04
CA PRO A 179 15.44 -10.94 7.82
C PRO A 179 15.12 -9.54 7.28
N LEU A 180 14.85 -8.57 8.17
CA LEU A 180 14.74 -7.17 7.82
C LEU A 180 16.07 -6.66 7.25
N ARG A 181 16.06 -6.27 5.98
CA ARG A 181 17.25 -5.74 5.30
C ARG A 181 17.25 -4.21 5.37
N PRO A 182 18.26 -3.57 5.98
CA PRO A 182 18.29 -2.10 6.14
C PRO A 182 18.17 -1.32 4.82
N ARG A 183 18.71 -1.88 3.73
CA ARG A 183 18.63 -1.26 2.39
C ARG A 183 17.21 -1.26 1.84
N VAL A 184 16.46 -2.36 2.04
CA VAL A 184 15.04 -2.46 1.63
C VAL A 184 14.21 -1.48 2.45
N LEU A 185 14.38 -1.50 3.77
CA LEU A 185 13.68 -0.59 4.68
C LEU A 185 13.94 0.89 4.33
N GLY A 186 15.21 1.27 4.07
CA GLY A 186 15.55 2.62 3.66
C GLY A 186 14.94 3.01 2.29
N GLY A 187 14.80 2.07 1.37
CA GLY A 187 14.09 2.24 0.10
C GLY A 187 12.59 2.48 0.31
N VAL A 188 11.97 1.65 1.15
CA VAL A 188 10.53 1.75 1.49
C VAL A 188 10.21 3.08 2.16
N VAL A 189 10.99 3.48 3.16
CA VAL A 189 10.80 4.75 3.88
C VAL A 189 10.93 5.95 2.94
N ARG A 190 11.96 5.98 2.07
CA ARG A 190 12.12 7.06 1.10
C ARG A 190 10.97 7.13 0.10
N ALA A 191 10.54 5.99 -0.45
CA ALA A 191 9.45 5.94 -1.40
C ALA A 191 8.10 6.36 -0.76
N ALA A 192 7.79 5.84 0.43
CA ALA A 192 6.59 6.21 1.18
C ALA A 192 6.61 7.69 1.58
N GLY A 193 7.75 8.20 2.08
CA GLY A 193 7.90 9.59 2.47
C GLY A 193 7.72 10.55 1.30
N LEU A 194 8.32 10.24 0.13
CA LEU A 194 8.16 11.06 -1.07
C LEU A 194 6.71 11.06 -1.57
N ALA A 195 6.09 9.88 -1.66
CA ALA A 195 4.70 9.76 -2.08
C ALA A 195 3.74 10.51 -1.13
N ALA A 196 3.94 10.36 0.18
CA ALA A 196 3.18 11.08 1.19
C ALA A 196 3.37 12.59 1.11
N ALA A 197 4.61 13.07 0.89
CA ALA A 197 4.89 14.50 0.74
C ALA A 197 4.18 15.09 -0.50
N MET A 198 4.20 14.38 -1.63
CA MET A 198 3.48 14.80 -2.83
C MET A 198 1.96 14.85 -2.61
N ALA A 199 1.39 13.79 -2.05
CA ALA A 199 -0.05 13.72 -1.79
C ALA A 199 -0.48 14.74 -0.72
N ALA A 200 0.31 14.94 0.34
CA ALA A 200 0.06 15.96 1.36
C ALA A 200 0.09 17.37 0.77
N THR A 201 1.02 17.67 -0.15
CA THR A 201 1.06 18.98 -0.84
C THR A 201 -0.24 19.23 -1.60
N VAL A 202 -0.73 18.23 -2.35
CA VAL A 202 -2.04 18.32 -3.02
C VAL A 202 -3.16 18.52 -1.98
N GLY A 203 -3.15 17.75 -0.90
CA GLY A 203 -4.12 17.88 0.19
C GLY A 203 -4.15 19.27 0.83
N ILE A 204 -2.97 19.88 1.04
CA ILE A 204 -2.84 21.26 1.57
C ILE A 204 -3.42 22.28 0.58
N VAL A 205 -3.14 22.13 -0.73
CA VAL A 205 -3.72 23.01 -1.75
C VAL A 205 -5.24 22.90 -1.78
N VAL A 206 -5.78 21.68 -1.74
CA VAL A 206 -7.22 21.44 -1.66
C VAL A 206 -7.80 22.06 -0.41
N ALA A 207 -7.20 21.83 0.77
CA ALA A 207 -7.63 22.41 2.03
C ALA A 207 -7.63 23.95 1.96
N ARG A 208 -6.57 24.55 1.43
CA ARG A 208 -6.48 26.01 1.29
C ARG A 208 -7.56 26.59 0.37
N SER A 209 -7.87 25.90 -0.74
CA SER A 209 -8.90 26.33 -1.67
C SER A 209 -10.31 26.30 -1.07
N LEU A 210 -10.60 25.31 -0.22
CA LEU A 210 -11.89 25.16 0.46
C LEU A 210 -12.12 26.21 1.57
N LEU A 211 -11.08 26.85 2.07
CA LEU A 211 -11.19 27.95 3.06
C LEU A 211 -11.82 29.23 2.46
N GLY A 212 -11.62 29.46 1.17
CA GLY A 212 -12.14 30.64 0.49
C GLY A 212 -13.61 30.50 0.10
N ASP A 213 -13.96 29.37 -0.45
CA ASP A 213 -15.31 29.07 -0.92
C ASP A 213 -15.53 27.57 -1.09
N LEU A 214 -16.58 27.04 -0.46
CA LEU A 214 -16.96 25.63 -0.58
C LEU A 214 -17.33 25.26 -2.04
N VAL A 215 -17.77 26.20 -2.85
CA VAL A 215 -18.08 25.98 -4.28
C VAL A 215 -16.83 25.51 -5.04
N MET A 216 -15.63 25.86 -4.56
CA MET A 216 -14.36 25.36 -5.11
C MET A 216 -14.19 23.83 -4.99
N ALA A 217 -14.98 23.16 -4.15
CA ALA A 217 -15.00 21.70 -4.09
C ALA A 217 -15.45 21.07 -5.42
N ILE A 218 -16.35 21.72 -6.16
CA ILE A 218 -16.88 21.21 -7.43
C ILE A 218 -15.80 21.12 -8.51
N PRO A 219 -15.10 22.21 -8.87
CA PRO A 219 -14.03 22.15 -9.87
C PRO A 219 -12.84 21.29 -9.41
N LEU A 220 -12.53 21.26 -8.11
CA LEU A 220 -11.48 20.38 -7.56
C LEU A 220 -11.86 18.91 -7.73
N ALA A 221 -13.10 18.52 -7.40
CA ALA A 221 -13.60 17.16 -7.60
C ALA A 221 -13.60 16.78 -9.08
N ALA A 222 -14.04 17.67 -9.97
CA ALA A 222 -14.02 17.47 -11.41
C ALA A 222 -12.57 17.28 -11.92
N CYS A 223 -11.64 18.13 -11.51
CA CYS A 223 -10.22 18.00 -11.85
C CYS A 223 -9.63 16.67 -11.35
N GLY A 224 -9.92 16.29 -10.10
CA GLY A 224 -9.52 15.00 -9.51
C GLY A 224 -10.09 13.81 -10.29
N ALA A 225 -11.36 13.87 -10.71
CA ALA A 225 -11.98 12.83 -11.52
C ALA A 225 -11.32 12.70 -12.90
N VAL A 226 -11.03 13.82 -13.57
CA VAL A 226 -10.34 13.83 -14.87
C VAL A 226 -8.94 13.24 -14.73
N LEU A 227 -8.17 13.64 -13.71
CA LEU A 227 -6.84 13.09 -13.43
C LEU A 227 -6.89 11.58 -13.14
N LEU A 228 -7.88 11.12 -12.37
CA LEU A 228 -8.07 9.70 -12.09
C LEU A 228 -8.39 8.90 -13.36
N VAL A 229 -9.26 9.41 -14.23
CA VAL A 229 -9.59 8.77 -15.51
C VAL A 229 -8.35 8.75 -16.42
N ALA A 230 -7.64 9.86 -16.54
CA ALA A 230 -6.42 9.95 -17.34
C ALA A 230 -5.34 8.98 -16.83
N TYR A 231 -5.14 8.90 -15.51
CA TYR A 231 -4.22 7.95 -14.91
C TYR A 231 -4.62 6.49 -15.20
N ARG A 232 -5.91 6.14 -15.08
CA ARG A 232 -6.39 4.80 -15.39
C ARG A 232 -6.20 4.43 -16.85
N ALA A 233 -6.48 5.37 -17.75
CA ALA A 233 -6.24 5.17 -19.18
C ALA A 233 -4.75 4.96 -19.48
N TYR A 234 -3.87 5.76 -18.84
CA TYR A 234 -2.43 5.63 -18.97
C TYR A 234 -1.93 4.27 -18.43
N SER A 235 -2.37 3.87 -17.23
CA SER A 235 -1.97 2.59 -16.62
C SER A 235 -2.42 1.41 -17.49
N ALA A 236 -3.64 1.42 -18.02
CA ALA A 236 -4.13 0.38 -18.92
C ALA A 236 -3.33 0.30 -20.24
N LEU A 237 -2.89 1.44 -20.77
CA LEU A 237 -2.02 1.49 -21.94
C LEU A 237 -0.61 0.94 -21.63
N PHE A 238 -0.07 1.31 -20.49
CA PHE A 238 1.25 0.86 -20.04
C PHE A 238 1.29 -0.66 -19.82
N ASP A 239 0.26 -1.23 -19.17
CA ASP A 239 0.13 -2.68 -18.97
C ASP A 239 0.06 -3.44 -20.30
N ARG A 240 -0.68 -2.89 -21.27
CA ARG A 240 -0.74 -3.46 -22.63
C ARG A 240 0.62 -3.40 -23.33
N HIS A 241 1.34 -2.30 -23.18
CA HIS A 241 2.67 -2.14 -23.78
C HIS A 241 3.69 -3.14 -23.21
N LEU A 242 3.70 -3.32 -21.88
CA LEU A 242 4.54 -4.31 -21.20
C LEU A 242 4.19 -5.75 -21.63
N SER A 243 2.89 -6.05 -21.80
CA SER A 243 2.45 -7.36 -22.27
C SER A 243 2.91 -7.63 -23.70
N LEU A 244 2.84 -6.64 -24.60
CA LEU A 244 3.34 -6.74 -25.96
C LEU A 244 4.87 -6.91 -26.00
N GLU A 245 5.60 -6.17 -25.16
CA GLU A 245 7.07 -6.32 -25.08
C GLU A 245 7.50 -7.70 -24.57
N ARG A 246 6.76 -8.27 -23.61
CA ARG A 246 6.98 -9.65 -23.13
C ARG A 246 6.72 -10.67 -24.24
N LEU A 247 5.60 -10.51 -24.96
CA LEU A 247 5.27 -11.37 -26.11
C LEU A 247 6.30 -11.25 -27.22
N TYR A 248 6.77 -10.05 -27.53
CA TYR A 248 7.80 -9.83 -28.54
C TYR A 248 9.14 -10.46 -28.15
N ARG A 249 9.56 -10.31 -26.87
CA ARG A 249 10.76 -10.98 -26.35
C ARG A 249 10.64 -12.50 -26.41
N PHE A 250 9.47 -13.04 -26.05
CA PHE A 250 9.17 -14.46 -26.16
C PHE A 250 9.27 -14.95 -27.61
N SER A 251 8.56 -14.28 -28.53
CA SER A 251 8.59 -14.64 -29.97
C SER A 251 10.00 -14.60 -30.55
N ARG A 252 10.80 -13.60 -30.17
CA ARG A 252 12.18 -13.46 -30.63
C ARG A 252 13.08 -14.56 -30.05
N ALA A 253 12.93 -14.92 -28.79
CA ALA A 253 13.70 -16.00 -28.16
C ALA A 253 13.40 -17.35 -28.83
N VAL A 254 12.13 -17.64 -29.14
CA VAL A 254 11.71 -18.85 -29.84
C VAL A 254 12.23 -18.86 -31.29
N SER A 255 12.24 -17.72 -31.97
CA SER A 255 12.66 -17.63 -33.38
C SER A 255 14.17 -17.61 -33.59
N SER A 256 14.97 -17.37 -32.56
CA SER A 256 16.43 -17.22 -32.67
C SER A 256 17.24 -18.48 -32.37
N SER A 257 16.62 -19.53 -31.84
CA SER A 257 17.32 -20.77 -31.45
C SER A 257 17.19 -21.84 -32.54
N PRO A 258 18.30 -22.36 -33.07
CA PRO A 258 18.30 -23.39 -34.14
C PRO A 258 18.04 -24.80 -33.62
N GLU A 259 18.17 -25.08 -32.31
CA GLU A 259 17.98 -26.43 -31.75
C GLU A 259 16.67 -26.49 -30.92
N VAL A 260 15.93 -27.60 -31.10
CA VAL A 260 14.62 -27.83 -30.48
C VAL A 260 14.71 -27.78 -28.93
N ASP A 261 15.79 -28.33 -28.37
CA ASP A 261 15.99 -28.36 -26.90
C ASP A 261 16.23 -26.98 -26.30
N GLU A 262 16.91 -26.09 -27.03
CA GLU A 262 17.17 -24.72 -26.63
C GLU A 262 15.87 -23.86 -26.68
N VAL A 263 15.04 -24.13 -27.72
CA VAL A 263 13.69 -23.52 -27.81
C VAL A 263 12.80 -23.98 -26.68
N LEU A 264 12.76 -25.28 -26.38
CA LEU A 264 11.96 -25.85 -25.29
C LEU A 264 12.37 -25.30 -23.94
N SER A 265 13.67 -25.24 -23.65
CA SER A 265 14.14 -24.66 -22.37
C SER A 265 13.83 -23.18 -22.25
N SER A 266 13.98 -22.40 -23.34
CA SER A 266 13.62 -20.99 -23.39
C SER A 266 12.11 -20.77 -23.18
N VAL A 267 11.27 -21.58 -23.80
CA VAL A 267 9.80 -21.54 -23.64
C VAL A 267 9.39 -21.83 -22.20
N ILE A 268 9.97 -22.86 -21.57
CA ILE A 268 9.66 -23.24 -20.18
C ILE A 268 10.05 -22.12 -19.20
N VAL A 269 11.26 -21.56 -19.35
CA VAL A 269 11.75 -20.48 -18.49
C VAL A 269 10.85 -19.25 -18.60
N GLN A 270 10.52 -18.82 -19.81
CA GLN A 270 9.70 -17.64 -20.02
C GLN A 270 8.22 -17.85 -19.63
N ALA A 271 7.67 -19.04 -19.89
CA ALA A 271 6.31 -19.37 -19.43
C ALA A 271 6.22 -19.35 -17.90
N LYS A 272 7.23 -19.90 -17.22
CA LYS A 272 7.34 -19.86 -15.76
C LYS A 272 7.39 -18.43 -15.23
N GLU A 273 8.19 -17.56 -15.84
CA GLU A 273 8.30 -16.14 -15.45
C GLU A 273 7.00 -15.37 -15.73
N MET A 274 6.37 -15.58 -16.90
CA MET A 274 5.13 -14.90 -17.27
C MET A 274 3.95 -15.27 -16.39
N LEU A 275 3.86 -16.55 -15.99
CA LEU A 275 2.75 -17.07 -15.20
C LEU A 275 3.03 -17.01 -13.68
N HIS A 276 4.24 -16.58 -13.27
CA HIS A 276 4.71 -16.62 -11.87
C HIS A 276 4.51 -18.01 -11.25
N ALA A 277 4.71 -19.07 -12.05
CA ALA A 277 4.49 -20.43 -11.65
C ALA A 277 5.69 -20.98 -10.85
N GLU A 278 5.43 -21.79 -9.85
CA GLU A 278 6.50 -22.47 -9.09
C GLU A 278 7.15 -23.58 -9.95
N VAL A 279 6.37 -24.22 -10.79
CA VAL A 279 6.79 -25.29 -11.71
C VAL A 279 6.20 -25.03 -13.08
N ALA A 280 7.03 -25.15 -14.12
CA ALA A 280 6.59 -25.17 -15.51
C ALA A 280 7.04 -26.49 -16.17
N GLU A 281 6.16 -27.06 -16.96
CA GLU A 281 6.39 -28.33 -17.61
C GLU A 281 5.92 -28.31 -19.06
N VAL A 282 6.72 -28.89 -19.96
CA VAL A 282 6.34 -29.13 -21.34
C VAL A 282 6.44 -30.63 -21.63
N VAL A 283 5.35 -31.17 -22.18
CA VAL A 283 5.27 -32.55 -22.61
C VAL A 283 5.19 -32.58 -24.13
N PHE A 284 6.17 -33.17 -24.77
CA PHE A 284 6.17 -33.39 -26.22
C PHE A 284 5.62 -34.79 -26.49
N VAL A 285 4.50 -34.86 -27.17
CA VAL A 285 3.88 -36.13 -27.59
C VAL A 285 4.14 -36.29 -29.07
N PRO A 286 4.99 -37.27 -29.51
CA PRO A 286 5.21 -37.53 -30.92
C PRO A 286 3.93 -38.08 -31.58
N ASP A 287 3.73 -37.79 -32.87
CA ASP A 287 2.60 -38.32 -33.65
C ASP A 287 2.65 -39.85 -33.80
N ASP A 288 3.81 -40.45 -33.62
CA ASP A 288 4.00 -41.90 -33.62
C ASP A 288 3.98 -42.45 -32.20
N LEU A 289 2.93 -43.16 -31.84
CA LEU A 289 2.71 -43.78 -30.52
C LEU A 289 3.78 -44.79 -30.07
N ALA A 290 4.69 -45.17 -30.98
CA ALA A 290 5.82 -46.05 -30.68
C ALA A 290 7.05 -45.31 -30.12
N GLN A 291 7.06 -43.96 -30.14
CA GLN A 291 8.16 -43.19 -29.61
C GLN A 291 7.83 -42.68 -28.18
N PRO A 292 8.82 -42.67 -27.25
CA PRO A 292 8.60 -42.17 -25.91
C PRO A 292 8.31 -40.67 -25.91
N SER A 293 7.32 -40.23 -25.10
CA SER A 293 7.05 -38.83 -24.89
C SER A 293 8.20 -38.16 -24.13
N LEU A 294 8.68 -37.01 -24.64
CA LEU A 294 9.69 -36.20 -23.96
C LEU A 294 9.02 -35.26 -22.97
N ARG A 295 9.45 -35.33 -21.71
CA ARG A 295 8.92 -34.48 -20.63
C ARG A 295 10.06 -33.67 -20.04
N THR A 296 9.97 -32.36 -20.14
CA THR A 296 10.94 -31.42 -19.54
C THR A 296 10.25 -30.56 -18.50
N SER A 297 10.77 -30.51 -17.28
CA SER A 297 10.21 -29.72 -16.18
C SER A 297 11.26 -28.83 -15.54
N LEU A 298 10.89 -27.59 -15.22
CA LEU A 298 11.72 -26.62 -14.51
C LEU A 298 11.08 -26.30 -13.15
N SER A 299 11.72 -26.74 -12.07
CA SER A 299 11.34 -26.42 -10.68
C SER A 299 12.08 -25.18 -10.16
N SER A 300 11.64 -24.63 -9.04
CA SER A 300 12.28 -23.51 -8.34
C SER A 300 13.71 -23.82 -7.85
N THR A 301 14.08 -25.10 -7.78
CA THR A 301 15.43 -25.58 -7.40
C THR A 301 16.43 -25.67 -8.55
N GLY A 302 16.07 -25.28 -9.78
CA GLY A 302 17.03 -25.16 -10.90
C GLY A 302 17.55 -26.47 -11.48
N ALA A 303 16.93 -27.61 -11.21
CA ALA A 303 17.25 -28.87 -11.87
C ALA A 303 16.42 -29.01 -13.17
N LEU A 304 17.12 -29.12 -14.30
CA LEU A 304 16.59 -29.59 -15.58
C LEU A 304 16.34 -31.08 -15.52
#